data_59c771b0a951bd8d626fbd154d7fccb8
#
_entry.id   59c771b0a951bd8d626fbd154d7fccb8
#
_cell.length_a   1.000
_cell.length_b   1.000
_cell.length_c   1.000
_cell.angle_alpha   90.00
_cell.angle_beta   90.00
_cell.angle_gamma   90.00
#
_symmetry.space_group_name_H-M   'P 1'
#
loop_
_entity.id
_entity.type
_entity.pdbx_description
1 polymer ?
#
loop_
_entity_poly.entity_id
_entity_poly.type
_entity_poly.pdbx_seq_one_letter_code
_entity_poly.pdbx_strand_id
1 'polypeptide(L)'
;MQYYFNSDGTLGSSLVIDVSTYNGDINWSQVKAAGIDYAMIRVGYRGYETAKLVKDKRFDDNMKNATAAGVKVGAYIVTQAVNTNEAVEEASFIISACKSYSVSLPLAIDVESAGNGTGRGDKISVSERTAVINAFVQTVKNSGYSAMVYANKDWMTNKINAGSLVSGSNVWLAQYRSSCTYGGSYQMWQFTDS
;
A
#
# COMPACT_ATOMS: atom_id res chain seq x y z
N MET A 1 11.55 -13.72 -10.74
CA MET A 1 10.07 -13.65 -10.70
C MET A 1 9.54 -14.90 -10.02
N GLN A 2 8.54 -14.76 -9.15
CA GLN A 2 7.84 -15.88 -8.53
C GLN A 2 6.40 -15.91 -9.05
N TYR A 3 5.98 -17.08 -9.54
CA TYR A 3 4.60 -17.30 -9.97
C TYR A 3 3.99 -18.44 -9.16
N TYR A 4 2.73 -18.27 -8.79
CA TYR A 4 1.92 -19.31 -8.18
C TYR A 4 0.94 -19.85 -9.23
N PHE A 5 0.90 -21.17 -9.35
CA PHE A 5 0.01 -21.85 -10.26
C PHE A 5 -1.09 -22.56 -9.48
N ASN A 6 -2.28 -22.56 -10.03
CA ASN A 6 -3.39 -23.36 -9.54
C ASN A 6 -3.14 -24.85 -9.77
N SER A 7 -3.93 -25.71 -9.15
CA SER A 7 -3.81 -27.17 -9.32
C SER A 7 -4.07 -27.65 -10.76
N ASP A 8 -4.75 -26.84 -11.57
CA ASP A 8 -5.01 -27.11 -13.00
C ASP A 8 -3.89 -26.57 -13.93
N GLY A 9 -2.80 -26.03 -13.36
CA GLY A 9 -1.67 -25.47 -14.10
C GLY A 9 -1.88 -24.05 -14.61
N THR A 10 -3.01 -23.43 -14.36
CA THR A 10 -3.25 -22.02 -14.70
C THR A 10 -2.53 -21.08 -13.73
N LEU A 11 -2.17 -19.88 -14.21
CA LEU A 11 -1.53 -18.86 -13.36
C LEU A 11 -2.49 -18.38 -12.27
N GLY A 12 -2.15 -18.68 -11.01
CA GLY A 12 -2.94 -18.32 -9.83
C GLY A 12 -2.59 -16.98 -9.21
N SER A 13 -1.58 -16.27 -9.75
CA SER A 13 -1.14 -14.97 -9.24
C SER A 13 -0.76 -14.02 -10.37
N SER A 14 -0.84 -12.71 -10.09
CA SER A 14 -0.37 -11.66 -10.99
C SER A 14 0.80 -10.93 -10.36
N LEU A 15 1.72 -10.43 -11.20
CA LEU A 15 2.81 -9.59 -10.75
C LEU A 15 2.33 -8.16 -10.58
N VAL A 16 2.70 -7.57 -9.46
CA VAL A 16 2.44 -6.17 -9.11
C VAL A 16 3.77 -5.52 -8.77
N ILE A 17 4.05 -4.36 -9.32
CA ILE A 17 5.16 -3.52 -8.85
C ILE A 17 4.63 -2.42 -7.96
N ASP A 18 5.42 -1.96 -7.02
CA ASP A 18 5.16 -0.74 -6.27
C ASP A 18 6.21 0.32 -6.61
N VAL A 19 5.75 1.56 -6.77
CA VAL A 19 6.60 2.63 -7.29
C VAL A 19 6.34 3.97 -6.61
N SER A 20 7.39 4.78 -6.58
CA SER A 20 7.38 6.12 -6.01
C SER A 20 8.37 7.03 -6.74
N THR A 21 8.56 8.24 -6.23
CA THR A 21 9.59 9.17 -6.75
C THR A 21 11.00 8.58 -6.73
N TYR A 22 11.28 7.59 -5.88
CA TYR A 22 12.60 6.95 -5.79
C TYR A 22 12.97 6.11 -7.01
N ASN A 23 11.99 5.68 -7.80
CA ASN A 23 12.20 4.91 -9.03
C ASN A 23 12.50 5.80 -10.25
N GLY A 24 12.49 7.13 -10.08
CA GLY A 24 12.79 8.08 -11.16
C GLY A 24 11.74 8.05 -12.29
N ASP A 25 12.21 8.21 -13.51
CA ASP A 25 11.37 8.15 -14.72
C ASP A 25 11.18 6.69 -15.15
N ILE A 26 9.94 6.27 -15.24
CA ILE A 26 9.56 4.89 -15.56
C ILE A 26 9.05 4.81 -16.99
N ASN A 27 9.62 3.90 -17.79
CA ASN A 27 9.10 3.56 -19.10
C ASN A 27 7.96 2.54 -18.96
N TRP A 28 6.74 3.03 -18.79
CA TRP A 28 5.57 2.19 -18.56
C TRP A 28 5.22 1.26 -19.72
N SER A 29 5.58 1.60 -20.96
CA SER A 29 5.43 0.70 -22.10
C SER A 29 6.36 -0.51 -21.99
N GLN A 30 7.60 -0.33 -21.52
CA GLN A 30 8.51 -1.43 -21.24
C GLN A 30 8.06 -2.27 -20.04
N VAL A 31 7.54 -1.64 -18.98
CA VAL A 31 6.94 -2.33 -17.83
C VAL A 31 5.82 -3.27 -18.28
N LYS A 32 4.90 -2.74 -19.11
CA LYS A 32 3.80 -3.54 -19.67
C LYS A 32 4.32 -4.67 -20.57
N ALA A 33 5.27 -4.39 -21.45
CA ALA A 33 5.88 -5.39 -22.34
C ALA A 33 6.63 -6.49 -21.58
N ALA A 34 7.12 -6.20 -20.36
CA ALA A 34 7.72 -7.18 -19.47
C ALA A 34 6.70 -8.07 -18.74
N GLY A 35 5.40 -7.93 -19.03
CA GLY A 35 4.32 -8.74 -18.44
C GLY A 35 3.80 -8.24 -17.11
N ILE A 36 4.09 -6.99 -16.74
CA ILE A 36 3.55 -6.37 -15.52
C ILE A 36 2.21 -5.70 -15.85
N ASP A 37 1.15 -6.23 -15.27
CA ASP A 37 -0.22 -5.76 -15.48
C ASP A 37 -0.74 -4.84 -14.39
N TYR A 38 -0.06 -4.76 -13.24
CA TYR A 38 -0.54 -4.07 -12.04
C TYR A 38 0.58 -3.26 -11.38
N ALA A 39 0.21 -2.10 -10.84
CA ALA A 39 1.12 -1.25 -10.07
C ALA A 39 0.43 -0.59 -8.87
N MET A 40 1.12 -0.54 -7.73
CA MET A 40 0.78 0.29 -6.58
C MET A 40 1.63 1.57 -6.62
N ILE A 41 1.00 2.74 -6.70
CA ILE A 41 1.69 4.01 -6.92
C ILE A 41 1.59 4.87 -5.66
N ARG A 42 2.73 5.34 -5.14
CA ARG A 42 2.73 6.18 -3.96
C ARG A 42 2.10 7.54 -4.24
N VAL A 43 1.03 7.86 -3.50
CA VAL A 43 0.41 9.21 -3.52
C VAL A 43 1.27 10.20 -2.75
N GLY A 44 1.85 9.76 -1.65
CA GLY A 44 2.61 10.61 -0.75
C GLY A 44 2.89 9.96 0.59
N TYR A 45 3.20 10.79 1.56
CA TYR A 45 3.52 10.35 2.91
C TYR A 45 3.20 11.45 3.93
N ARG A 46 3.02 11.04 5.19
CA ARG A 46 3.08 11.98 6.32
C ARG A 46 4.51 12.03 6.85
N GLY A 47 5.07 13.23 6.95
CA GLY A 47 6.44 13.41 7.46
C GLY A 47 6.58 12.94 8.91
N TYR A 48 7.55 12.06 9.16
CA TYR A 48 7.74 11.45 10.48
C TYR A 48 8.20 12.42 11.59
N GLU A 49 8.76 13.56 11.21
CA GLU A 49 9.10 14.66 12.13
C GLU A 49 8.07 15.78 12.08
N THR A 50 7.64 16.14 10.87
CA THR A 50 6.87 17.35 10.63
C THR A 50 5.36 17.16 10.75
N ALA A 51 4.89 15.92 10.73
CA ALA A 51 3.48 15.52 10.63
C ALA A 51 2.73 16.05 9.39
N LYS A 52 3.42 16.71 8.46
CA LYS A 52 2.81 17.29 7.24
C LYS A 52 2.59 16.22 6.19
N LEU A 53 1.45 16.29 5.50
CA LEU A 53 1.21 15.51 4.30
C LEU A 53 2.02 16.09 3.14
N VAL A 54 2.74 15.23 2.44
CA VAL A 54 3.59 15.58 1.29
C VAL A 54 3.19 14.68 0.12
N LYS A 55 2.81 15.29 -0.99
CA LYS A 55 2.50 14.55 -2.22
C LYS A 55 3.79 14.05 -2.87
N ASP A 56 3.77 12.82 -3.37
CA ASP A 56 4.84 12.27 -4.19
C ASP A 56 4.92 13.02 -5.52
N LYS A 57 6.13 13.46 -5.88
CA LYS A 57 6.35 14.31 -7.06
C LYS A 57 6.05 13.58 -8.38
N ARG A 58 6.10 12.25 -8.39
CA ARG A 58 5.88 11.41 -9.57
C ARG A 58 4.49 10.78 -9.61
N PHE A 59 3.65 11.04 -8.61
CA PHE A 59 2.33 10.40 -8.53
C PHE A 59 1.51 10.60 -9.79
N ASP A 60 1.31 11.85 -10.19
CA ASP A 60 0.43 12.17 -11.33
C ASP A 60 0.99 11.61 -12.65
N ASP A 61 2.30 11.72 -12.87
CA ASP A 61 2.97 11.17 -14.05
C ASP A 61 2.85 9.65 -14.10
N ASN A 62 3.09 8.98 -12.96
CA ASN A 62 2.99 7.53 -12.88
C ASN A 62 1.55 7.04 -13.10
N MET A 63 0.55 7.67 -12.47
CA MET A 63 -0.86 7.32 -12.66
C MET A 63 -1.28 7.45 -14.12
N LYS A 64 -0.94 8.58 -14.75
CA LYS A 64 -1.26 8.86 -16.15
C LYS A 64 -0.58 7.87 -17.10
N ASN A 65 0.72 7.69 -16.95
CA ASN A 65 1.53 6.92 -17.90
C ASN A 65 1.31 5.41 -17.73
N ALA A 66 1.15 4.90 -16.50
CA ALA A 66 0.80 3.51 -16.24
C ALA A 66 -0.55 3.16 -16.88
N THR A 67 -1.56 3.98 -16.65
CA THR A 67 -2.90 3.78 -17.22
C THR A 67 -2.88 3.84 -18.75
N ALA A 68 -2.16 4.80 -19.34
CA ALA A 68 -2.01 4.92 -20.78
C ALA A 68 -1.31 3.69 -21.40
N ALA A 69 -0.37 3.05 -20.68
CA ALA A 69 0.28 1.83 -21.09
C ALA A 69 -0.57 0.55 -20.87
N GLY A 70 -1.77 0.68 -20.30
CA GLY A 70 -2.66 -0.45 -19.99
C GLY A 70 -2.27 -1.23 -18.72
N VAL A 71 -1.49 -0.59 -17.81
CA VAL A 71 -1.23 -1.12 -16.47
C VAL A 71 -2.33 -0.68 -15.54
N LYS A 72 -2.96 -1.61 -14.82
CA LYS A 72 -3.99 -1.34 -13.82
C LYS A 72 -3.34 -0.84 -12.54
N VAL A 73 -3.91 0.22 -11.95
CA VAL A 73 -3.26 0.93 -10.86
C VAL A 73 -4.06 0.89 -9.56
N GLY A 74 -3.35 0.82 -8.45
CA GLY A 74 -3.77 1.20 -7.12
C GLY A 74 -2.87 2.30 -6.57
N ALA A 75 -3.11 2.72 -5.36
CA ALA A 75 -2.32 3.77 -4.77
C ALA A 75 -2.05 3.51 -3.27
N TYR A 76 -0.95 4.07 -2.74
CA TYR A 76 -0.63 3.96 -1.33
C TYR A 76 -0.09 5.25 -0.74
N ILE A 77 -0.25 5.39 0.56
CA ILE A 77 0.30 6.49 1.34
C ILE A 77 1.09 5.94 2.53
N VAL A 78 2.32 6.43 2.72
CA VAL A 78 3.14 6.06 3.88
C VAL A 78 2.65 6.84 5.09
N THR A 79 2.11 6.12 6.08
CA THR A 79 1.52 6.75 7.27
C THR A 79 2.55 7.03 8.33
N GLN A 80 2.37 8.14 9.01
CA GLN A 80 2.94 8.44 10.31
C GLN A 80 1.87 9.06 11.22
N ALA A 81 0.61 8.73 10.97
CA ALA A 81 -0.51 9.14 11.80
C ALA A 81 -0.38 8.55 13.21
N VAL A 82 -0.68 9.34 14.23
CA VAL A 82 -0.65 8.94 15.64
C VAL A 82 -2.03 8.90 16.29
N ASN A 83 -3.06 9.29 15.55
CA ASN A 83 -4.46 9.24 15.97
C ASN A 83 -5.41 9.10 14.77
N THR A 84 -6.68 8.85 15.06
CA THR A 84 -7.70 8.60 14.03
C THR A 84 -8.01 9.82 13.16
N ASN A 85 -7.88 11.04 13.67
CA ASN A 85 -8.10 12.26 12.87
C ASN A 85 -7.05 12.37 11.76
N GLU A 86 -5.78 12.16 12.10
CA GLU A 86 -4.70 12.16 11.11
C GLU A 86 -4.87 11.04 10.07
N ALA A 87 -5.36 9.87 10.49
CA ALA A 87 -5.66 8.77 9.57
C ALA A 87 -6.79 9.13 8.58
N VAL A 88 -7.83 9.84 9.04
CA VAL A 88 -8.90 10.37 8.17
C VAL A 88 -8.37 11.42 7.20
N GLU A 89 -7.45 12.29 7.66
CA GLU A 89 -6.77 13.25 6.77
C GLU A 89 -5.97 12.53 5.67
N GLU A 90 -5.20 11.48 6.03
CA GLU A 90 -4.44 10.68 5.06
C GLU A 90 -5.35 9.97 4.07
N ALA A 91 -6.46 9.38 4.55
CA ALA A 91 -7.46 8.76 3.69
C ALA A 91 -8.10 9.78 2.73
N SER A 92 -8.46 10.96 3.24
CA SER A 92 -9.03 12.03 2.42
C SER A 92 -8.04 12.54 1.37
N PHE A 93 -6.77 12.60 1.72
CA PHE A 93 -5.70 13.01 0.82
C PHE A 93 -5.53 12.02 -0.34
N ILE A 94 -5.42 10.72 -0.07
CA ILE A 94 -5.28 9.70 -1.13
C ILE A 94 -6.54 9.60 -1.98
N ILE A 95 -7.74 9.65 -1.40
CA ILE A 95 -9.02 9.66 -2.12
C ILE A 95 -9.09 10.85 -3.09
N SER A 96 -8.77 12.06 -2.61
CA SER A 96 -8.78 13.27 -3.43
C SER A 96 -7.79 13.20 -4.58
N ALA A 97 -6.59 12.69 -4.33
CA ALA A 97 -5.56 12.51 -5.36
C ALA A 97 -5.97 11.50 -6.43
N CYS A 98 -6.69 10.45 -6.05
CA CYS A 98 -7.11 9.37 -6.94
C CYS A 98 -8.39 9.66 -7.73
N LYS A 99 -9.16 10.67 -7.35
CA LYS A 99 -10.52 10.93 -7.87
C LYS A 99 -10.60 11.09 -9.39
N SER A 100 -9.55 11.62 -10.02
CA SER A 100 -9.49 11.84 -11.47
C SER A 100 -8.94 10.66 -12.26
N TYR A 101 -8.59 9.56 -11.61
CA TYR A 101 -7.98 8.39 -12.22
C TYR A 101 -8.88 7.16 -12.14
N SER A 102 -8.74 6.23 -13.09
CA SER A 102 -9.39 4.92 -13.05
C SER A 102 -8.56 3.98 -12.18
N VAL A 103 -8.90 3.91 -10.90
CA VAL A 103 -8.22 3.05 -9.91
C VAL A 103 -8.87 1.67 -9.91
N SER A 104 -8.10 0.63 -10.17
CA SER A 104 -8.58 -0.77 -10.27
C SER A 104 -8.14 -1.64 -9.10
N LEU A 105 -7.12 -1.22 -8.35
CA LEU A 105 -6.63 -1.90 -7.15
C LEU A 105 -7.00 -1.09 -5.90
N PRO A 106 -6.84 -1.65 -4.69
CA PRO A 106 -7.14 -0.93 -3.45
C PRO A 106 -6.33 0.36 -3.25
N LEU A 107 -6.86 1.25 -2.40
CA LEU A 107 -6.08 2.31 -1.78
C LEU A 107 -5.48 1.78 -0.48
N ALA A 108 -4.16 1.87 -0.32
CA ALA A 108 -3.45 1.27 0.78
C ALA A 108 -2.89 2.30 1.76
N ILE A 109 -2.99 1.96 3.06
CA ILE A 109 -2.19 2.57 4.12
C ILE A 109 -0.93 1.73 4.29
N ASP A 110 0.22 2.36 4.17
CA ASP A 110 1.53 1.75 4.35
C ASP A 110 2.04 2.03 5.76
N VAL A 111 2.12 0.97 6.56
CA VAL A 111 2.40 1.02 8.01
C VAL A 111 3.75 0.38 8.28
N GLU A 112 4.77 1.22 8.35
CA GLU A 112 6.15 0.78 8.56
C GLU A 112 6.93 1.75 9.44
N SER A 113 8.12 1.32 9.87
CA SER A 113 9.03 2.14 10.65
C SER A 113 9.60 3.29 9.82
N ALA A 114 9.74 4.46 10.42
CA ALA A 114 10.38 5.61 9.80
C ALA A 114 11.50 6.16 10.69
N GLY A 115 12.47 6.86 10.06
CA GLY A 115 13.56 7.50 10.80
C GLY A 115 14.37 6.53 11.67
N ASN A 116 14.63 5.32 11.19
CA ASN A 116 15.30 4.25 11.96
C ASN A 116 14.61 3.93 13.30
N GLY A 117 13.28 3.90 13.33
CA GLY A 117 12.49 3.59 14.53
C GLY A 117 12.23 4.80 15.43
N THR A 118 12.55 6.00 14.97
CA THR A 118 12.31 7.24 15.73
C THR A 118 11.05 8.00 15.28
N GLY A 119 10.41 7.53 14.21
CA GLY A 119 9.21 8.13 13.65
C GLY A 119 8.08 8.25 14.67
N ARG A 120 7.20 9.22 14.47
CA ARG A 120 6.07 9.45 15.37
C ARG A 120 5.11 8.25 15.40
N GLY A 121 4.90 7.59 14.25
CA GLY A 121 4.12 6.37 14.14
C GLY A 121 4.75 5.15 14.80
N ASP A 122 6.08 5.13 15.02
CA ASP A 122 6.75 4.04 15.72
C ASP A 122 6.45 4.02 17.23
N LYS A 123 6.11 5.19 17.81
CA LYS A 123 5.97 5.41 19.25
C LYS A 123 4.59 5.11 19.81
N ILE A 124 3.59 4.93 18.95
CA ILE A 124 2.22 4.64 19.39
C ILE A 124 2.05 3.15 19.74
N SER A 125 1.12 2.87 20.64
CA SER A 125 0.78 1.51 21.05
C SER A 125 0.16 0.68 19.92
N VAL A 126 0.09 -0.62 20.07
CA VAL A 126 -0.61 -1.54 19.16
C VAL A 126 -2.08 -1.15 19.00
N SER A 127 -2.74 -0.77 20.09
CA SER A 127 -4.15 -0.35 20.07
C SER A 127 -4.35 0.93 19.26
N GLU A 128 -3.54 1.96 19.50
CA GLU A 128 -3.61 3.23 18.76
C GLU A 128 -3.32 3.03 17.27
N ARG A 129 -2.27 2.25 16.94
CA ARG A 129 -1.94 1.93 15.54
C ARG A 129 -3.08 1.20 14.85
N THR A 130 -3.69 0.23 15.52
CA THR A 130 -4.86 -0.49 14.96
C THR A 130 -6.04 0.44 14.76
N ALA A 131 -6.28 1.38 15.69
CA ALA A 131 -7.33 2.39 15.54
C ALA A 131 -7.06 3.34 14.36
N VAL A 132 -5.81 3.77 14.16
CA VAL A 132 -5.36 4.57 13.00
C VAL A 132 -5.66 3.83 11.70
N ILE A 133 -5.23 2.57 11.60
CA ILE A 133 -5.48 1.74 10.41
C ILE A 133 -6.98 1.61 10.15
N ASN A 134 -7.77 1.30 11.16
CA ASN A 134 -9.21 1.13 11.03
C ASN A 134 -9.92 2.40 10.59
N ALA A 135 -9.50 3.57 11.09
CA ALA A 135 -10.06 4.87 10.68
C ALA A 135 -9.76 5.15 9.20
N PHE A 136 -8.53 4.89 8.73
CA PHE A 136 -8.15 5.01 7.33
C PHE A 136 -8.99 4.08 6.45
N VAL A 137 -9.00 2.77 6.77
CA VAL A 137 -9.71 1.74 6.01
C VAL A 137 -11.20 2.07 5.90
N GLN A 138 -11.83 2.46 7.01
CA GLN A 138 -13.26 2.79 7.01
C GLN A 138 -13.56 4.01 6.15
N THR A 139 -12.71 5.05 6.20
CA THR A 139 -12.86 6.26 5.38
C THR A 139 -12.74 5.95 3.88
N VAL A 140 -11.74 5.13 3.50
CA VAL A 140 -11.55 4.69 2.12
C VAL A 140 -12.76 3.89 1.63
N LYS A 141 -13.25 2.92 2.43
CA LYS A 141 -14.42 2.09 2.08
C LYS A 141 -15.69 2.91 1.95
N ASN A 142 -15.92 3.86 2.84
CA ASN A 142 -17.08 4.77 2.79
C ASN A 142 -17.08 5.65 1.52
N SER A 143 -15.91 5.85 0.90
CA SER A 143 -15.77 6.59 -0.35
C SER A 143 -15.88 5.72 -1.60
N GLY A 144 -16.22 4.44 -1.45
CA GLY A 144 -16.46 3.50 -2.55
C GLY A 144 -15.20 2.80 -3.08
N TYR A 145 -14.05 2.97 -2.46
CA TYR A 145 -12.83 2.27 -2.82
C TYR A 145 -12.62 1.01 -1.98
N SER A 146 -11.95 0.02 -2.52
CA SER A 146 -11.36 -1.06 -1.74
C SER A 146 -10.18 -0.53 -0.94
N ALA A 147 -10.02 -1.00 0.30
CA ALA A 147 -8.93 -0.59 1.18
C ALA A 147 -7.96 -1.75 1.43
N MET A 148 -6.69 -1.41 1.65
CA MET A 148 -5.61 -2.36 1.90
C MET A 148 -4.66 -1.84 2.99
N VAL A 149 -4.10 -2.75 3.75
CA VAL A 149 -3.10 -2.46 4.79
C VAL A 149 -1.79 -3.11 4.37
N TYR A 150 -0.75 -2.30 4.15
CA TYR A 150 0.59 -2.79 3.97
C TYR A 150 1.35 -2.74 5.28
N ALA A 151 2.00 -3.84 5.60
CA ALA A 151 3.00 -3.92 6.65
C ALA A 151 3.89 -5.16 6.43
N ASN A 152 5.09 -5.16 7.01
CA ASN A 152 5.90 -6.36 7.05
C ASN A 152 5.33 -7.39 8.06
N LYS A 153 5.84 -8.63 7.96
CA LYS A 153 5.40 -9.73 8.82
C LYS A 153 5.49 -9.41 10.31
N ASP A 154 6.59 -8.79 10.78
CA ASP A 154 6.76 -8.46 12.19
C ASP A 154 5.69 -7.48 12.67
N TRP A 155 5.44 -6.43 11.89
CA TRP A 155 4.41 -5.45 12.22
C TRP A 155 3.01 -6.04 12.22
N MET A 156 2.67 -6.87 11.23
CA MET A 156 1.37 -7.57 11.19
C MET A 156 1.18 -8.51 12.37
N THR A 157 2.26 -9.13 12.90
CA THR A 157 2.19 -10.09 14.01
C THR A 157 2.24 -9.41 15.36
N ASN A 158 3.09 -8.38 15.53
CA ASN A 158 3.48 -7.87 16.85
C ASN A 158 3.10 -6.41 17.09
N LYS A 159 2.83 -5.63 16.04
CA LYS A 159 2.59 -4.18 16.12
C LYS A 159 1.17 -3.75 15.71
N ILE A 160 0.39 -4.67 15.15
CA ILE A 160 -0.99 -4.46 14.71
C ILE A 160 -1.85 -5.58 15.32
N ASN A 161 -3.01 -5.23 15.85
CA ASN A 161 -3.99 -6.26 16.22
C ASN A 161 -4.77 -6.66 14.95
N ALA A 162 -4.21 -7.60 14.18
CA ALA A 162 -4.78 -8.02 12.89
C ALA A 162 -6.21 -8.57 13.02
N GLY A 163 -6.53 -9.20 14.17
CA GLY A 163 -7.88 -9.72 14.45
C GLY A 163 -8.93 -8.62 14.70
N SER A 164 -8.51 -7.38 14.93
CA SER A 164 -9.39 -6.23 15.15
C SER A 164 -9.42 -5.26 13.96
N LEU A 165 -8.87 -5.64 12.82
CA LEU A 165 -8.99 -4.84 11.60
C LEU A 165 -10.43 -4.85 11.11
N VAL A 166 -10.87 -3.75 10.48
CA VAL A 166 -12.21 -3.65 9.87
C VAL A 166 -12.44 -4.81 8.91
N SER A 167 -13.57 -5.46 9.01
CA SER A 167 -13.94 -6.59 8.15
C SER A 167 -13.82 -6.23 6.65
N GLY A 168 -13.22 -7.12 5.87
CA GLY A 168 -12.94 -6.90 4.46
C GLY A 168 -11.77 -5.96 4.19
N SER A 169 -10.87 -5.74 5.17
CA SER A 169 -9.56 -5.15 4.91
C SER A 169 -8.72 -6.15 4.13
N ASN A 170 -8.16 -5.71 3.01
CA ASN A 170 -7.14 -6.48 2.31
C ASN A 170 -5.78 -6.28 2.99
N VAL A 171 -4.91 -7.28 2.89
CA VAL A 171 -3.55 -7.22 3.42
C VAL A 171 -2.53 -7.33 2.29
N TRP A 172 -1.59 -6.41 2.26
CA TRP A 172 -0.39 -6.44 1.45
C TRP A 172 0.80 -6.68 2.38
N LEU A 173 1.25 -7.91 2.40
CA LEU A 173 2.29 -8.38 3.32
C LEU A 173 3.67 -8.20 2.70
N ALA A 174 4.60 -7.58 3.43
CA ALA A 174 6.01 -7.59 3.06
C ALA A 174 6.78 -8.67 3.83
N GLN A 175 7.43 -9.52 3.08
CA GLN A 175 8.38 -10.51 3.60
C GLN A 175 9.32 -10.95 2.47
N TYR A 176 10.54 -10.45 2.45
CA TYR A 176 11.53 -10.67 1.38
C TYR A 176 12.18 -12.04 1.50
N ARG A 177 11.50 -13.04 0.97
CA ARG A 177 11.89 -14.47 1.02
C ARG A 177 11.35 -15.21 -0.20
N SER A 178 11.85 -16.45 -0.41
CA SER A 178 11.35 -17.35 -1.44
C SER A 178 10.00 -17.99 -1.08
N SER A 179 9.59 -17.96 0.19
CA SER A 179 8.29 -18.47 0.64
C SER A 179 7.74 -17.61 1.76
N CYS A 180 6.44 -17.36 1.75
CA CYS A 180 5.76 -16.63 2.82
C CYS A 180 5.56 -17.54 4.04
N THR A 181 5.92 -17.04 5.22
CA THR A 181 5.75 -17.74 6.51
C THR A 181 4.81 -17.01 7.47
N TYR A 182 4.04 -16.04 6.97
CA TYR A 182 2.99 -15.38 7.73
C TYR A 182 1.78 -16.30 7.86
N GLY A 183 1.27 -16.47 9.05
CA GLY A 183 0.15 -17.38 9.34
C GLY A 183 -1.23 -16.77 9.12
N GLY A 184 -1.33 -15.46 8.86
CA GLY A 184 -2.59 -14.77 8.57
C GLY A 184 -2.91 -14.73 7.07
N SER A 185 -4.13 -14.25 6.75
CA SER A 185 -4.54 -14.06 5.35
C SER A 185 -3.91 -12.81 4.75
N TYR A 186 -3.55 -12.89 3.48
CA TYR A 186 -3.09 -11.75 2.67
C TYR A 186 -3.58 -11.92 1.22
N GLN A 187 -3.73 -10.80 0.52
CA GLN A 187 -4.12 -10.75 -0.89
C GLN A 187 -2.95 -10.38 -1.80
N MET A 188 -1.94 -9.70 -1.25
CA MET A 188 -0.75 -9.31 -1.96
C MET A 188 0.48 -9.60 -1.10
N TRP A 189 1.54 -10.12 -1.72
CA TRP A 189 2.79 -10.41 -1.05
C TRP A 189 3.95 -9.73 -1.78
N GLN A 190 4.61 -8.81 -1.09
CA GLN A 190 5.87 -8.21 -1.53
C GLN A 190 7.01 -9.14 -1.10
N PHE A 191 7.58 -9.85 -2.06
CA PHE A 191 8.62 -10.84 -1.81
C PHE A 191 10.04 -10.33 -2.04
N THR A 192 10.17 -9.12 -2.60
CA THR A 192 11.43 -8.41 -2.86
C THR A 192 11.21 -6.90 -2.76
N ASP A 193 12.29 -6.17 -2.53
CA ASP A 193 12.38 -4.71 -2.54
C ASP A 193 13.23 -4.17 -3.71
N SER A 194 13.52 -5.04 -4.69
CA SER A 194 14.38 -4.76 -5.85
C SER A 194 13.70 -5.11 -7.16
#